data_97e1627c5122723edd64954395ffdbd8
#
_entry.id   97e1627c5122723edd64954395ffdbd8
#
_cell.length_a   1.000
_cell.length_b   1.000
_cell.length_c   1.000
_cell.angle_alpha   90.00
_cell.angle_beta   90.00
_cell.angle_gamma   90.00
#
_symmetry.space_group_name_H-M   'P 1'
#
loop_
_entity.id
_entity.type
_entity.pdbx_description
1 polymer ?
#
loop_
_entity_poly.entity_id
_entity_poly.type
_entity_poly.pdbx_seq_one_letter_code
_entity_poly.pdbx_strand_id
1 'polypeptide(L)'
;MELCKLAGVSRSGYYRWIAASNQRAIREASDYQDFLLIKEAYDYRGYAKGSRGICMRLKRMGITMNRKKVQRLMRKYNLCCPIRKANPYRRMAKALRTSTIAPNYVKRQFRSYGPRKVLLTDITYLRLKQKHVYLSVIKDAYTMQILAYQLSESLEIDFVLETIKSLMRNHLYEMNAEVWIHSDQGCHYTSVAFQRLLNDFRLRQSMSRRGNCWDNAPQESFFGHMKDELQPYVNTWDCFQDVKERIDDYITYYNNDRYQTTLGGMSPNEYYHYVVTGKKPSALVG
;
A
#
# COMPACT_ATOMS: atom_id res chain seq x y z
N MET A 1 44.56 4.37 38.44
CA MET A 1 44.30 5.80 38.18
C MET A 1 44.62 6.22 36.73
N GLU A 2 45.65 5.70 36.15
CA GLU A 2 46.13 6.04 34.79
C GLU A 2 45.16 5.64 33.65
N LEU A 3 44.50 4.48 33.74
CA LEU A 3 43.58 3.99 32.69
C LEU A 3 42.38 4.93 32.41
N CYS A 4 41.82 5.56 33.45
CA CYS A 4 40.74 6.51 33.24
C CYS A 4 41.22 7.82 32.56
N LYS A 5 42.45 8.24 32.85
CA LYS A 5 43.06 9.38 32.16
C LYS A 5 43.37 9.07 30.70
N LEU A 6 43.95 7.89 30.43
CA LEU A 6 44.20 7.40 29.09
C LEU A 6 42.92 7.28 28.23
N ALA A 7 41.85 6.77 28.83
CA ALA A 7 40.54 6.62 28.17
C ALA A 7 39.71 7.90 28.09
N GLY A 8 40.17 9.05 28.64
CA GLY A 8 39.49 10.31 28.62
C GLY A 8 38.15 10.32 29.40
N VAL A 9 37.98 9.42 30.40
CA VAL A 9 36.75 9.29 31.20
C VAL A 9 36.98 9.68 32.64
N SER A 10 35.97 10.30 33.28
CA SER A 10 36.06 10.62 34.71
C SER A 10 35.99 9.34 35.56
N ARG A 11 36.78 9.28 36.65
CA ARG A 11 36.78 8.14 37.57
C ARG A 11 35.38 7.88 38.16
N SER A 12 34.69 8.91 38.59
CA SER A 12 33.31 8.81 39.11
C SER A 12 32.32 8.30 38.05
N GLY A 13 32.45 8.74 36.80
CA GLY A 13 31.68 8.23 35.67
C GLY A 13 31.86 6.74 35.42
N TYR A 14 33.13 6.28 35.47
CA TYR A 14 33.49 4.87 35.32
C TYR A 14 32.87 3.98 36.41
N TYR A 15 33.02 4.32 37.69
CA TYR A 15 32.42 3.54 38.77
C TYR A 15 30.88 3.57 38.76
N ARG A 16 30.29 4.71 38.44
CA ARG A 16 28.82 4.80 38.24
C ARG A 16 28.36 3.92 37.08
N TRP A 17 29.15 3.86 36.01
CA TRP A 17 28.85 2.99 34.89
C TRP A 17 28.95 1.50 35.28
N ILE A 18 29.95 1.08 36.04
CA ILE A 18 30.08 -0.29 36.60
C ILE A 18 28.89 -0.60 37.49
N ALA A 19 28.56 0.23 38.47
CA ALA A 19 27.47 0.02 39.40
C ALA A 19 26.11 -0.13 38.69
N ALA A 20 25.92 0.50 37.52
CA ALA A 20 24.72 0.40 36.73
C ALA A 20 24.68 -0.84 35.79
N SER A 21 25.65 -1.79 35.89
CA SER A 21 25.74 -2.95 34.98
C SER A 21 24.50 -3.81 34.98
N ASN A 22 23.94 -4.17 36.13
CA ASN A 22 22.73 -4.97 36.27
C ASN A 22 21.52 -4.26 35.66
N GLN A 23 21.36 -2.96 35.90
CA GLN A 23 20.27 -2.20 35.29
C GLN A 23 20.37 -2.12 33.77
N ARG A 24 21.60 -2.06 33.23
CA ARG A 24 21.80 -2.11 31.76
C ARG A 24 21.44 -3.48 31.21
N ALA A 25 21.84 -4.58 31.89
CA ALA A 25 21.49 -5.94 31.48
C ALA A 25 19.96 -6.16 31.48
N ILE A 26 19.26 -5.69 32.52
CA ILE A 26 17.80 -5.77 32.59
C ILE A 26 17.14 -4.97 31.44
N ARG A 27 17.64 -3.76 31.16
CA ARG A 27 17.13 -2.94 30.04
C ARG A 27 17.38 -3.60 28.70
N GLU A 28 18.57 -4.20 28.54
CA GLU A 28 18.93 -4.91 27.32
C GLU A 28 18.03 -6.13 27.08
N ALA A 29 17.78 -6.92 28.12
CA ALA A 29 16.84 -8.05 28.06
C ALA A 29 15.42 -7.59 27.71
N SER A 30 14.94 -6.52 28.35
CA SER A 30 13.63 -5.92 28.04
C SER A 30 13.57 -5.38 26.60
N ASP A 31 14.61 -4.70 26.14
CA ASP A 31 14.71 -4.21 24.76
C ASP A 31 14.65 -5.36 23.76
N TYR A 32 15.31 -6.48 24.08
CA TYR A 32 15.31 -7.65 23.21
C TYR A 32 13.94 -8.33 23.16
N GLN A 33 13.24 -8.45 24.27
CA GLN A 33 11.86 -8.98 24.29
C GLN A 33 10.91 -8.09 23.47
N ASP A 34 11.00 -6.78 23.64
CA ASP A 34 10.22 -5.83 22.82
C ASP A 34 10.59 -5.92 21.33
N PHE A 35 11.87 -6.17 21.02
CA PHE A 35 12.31 -6.36 19.64
C PHE A 35 11.74 -7.64 19.01
N LEU A 36 11.60 -8.73 19.76
CA LEU A 36 10.98 -9.96 19.26
C LEU A 36 9.53 -9.71 18.83
N LEU A 37 8.76 -8.95 19.62
CA LEU A 37 7.40 -8.55 19.26
C LEU A 37 7.37 -7.65 18.01
N ILE A 38 8.32 -6.73 17.90
CA ILE A 38 8.48 -5.89 16.70
C ILE A 38 8.80 -6.75 15.48
N LYS A 39 9.68 -7.76 15.64
CA LYS A 39 10.07 -8.67 14.56
C LYS A 39 8.90 -9.53 14.11
N GLU A 40 8.13 -10.09 15.02
CA GLU A 40 6.90 -10.83 14.72
C GLU A 40 5.91 -9.96 13.92
N ALA A 41 5.66 -8.74 14.37
CA ALA A 41 4.80 -7.80 13.66
C ALA A 41 5.36 -7.40 12.28
N TYR A 42 6.68 -7.32 12.14
CA TYR A 42 7.36 -7.03 10.87
C TYR A 42 7.23 -8.19 9.90
N ASP A 43 7.48 -9.41 10.34
CA ASP A 43 7.52 -10.62 9.51
C ASP A 43 6.10 -11.09 9.12
N TYR A 44 5.06 -10.56 9.75
CA TYR A 44 3.67 -10.96 9.48
C TYR A 44 3.35 -10.88 7.99
N ARG A 45 2.94 -12.01 7.39
CA ARG A 45 2.66 -12.23 5.97
C ARG A 45 3.84 -11.92 5.02
N GLY A 46 5.05 -11.75 5.53
CA GLY A 46 6.27 -11.56 4.73
C GLY A 46 6.40 -10.20 4.01
N TYR A 47 5.44 -9.30 4.14
CA TYR A 47 5.54 -7.98 3.52
C TYR A 47 6.22 -6.97 4.45
N ALA A 48 7.22 -6.26 3.92
CA ALA A 48 7.99 -5.29 4.67
C ALA A 48 7.13 -4.11 5.19
N LYS A 49 7.28 -3.79 6.47
CA LYS A 49 6.53 -2.75 7.15
C LYS A 49 7.44 -1.71 7.80
N GLY A 50 7.15 -0.44 7.62
CA GLY A 50 7.79 0.63 8.37
C GLY A 50 7.25 0.74 9.80
N SER A 51 7.91 1.54 10.65
CA SER A 51 7.55 1.70 12.07
C SER A 51 6.07 2.03 12.33
N ARG A 52 5.40 2.74 11.41
CA ARG A 52 3.95 3.01 11.53
C ARG A 52 3.12 1.74 11.34
N GLY A 53 3.39 0.96 10.31
CA GLY A 53 2.70 -0.32 10.07
C GLY A 53 2.92 -1.33 11.19
N ILE A 54 4.16 -1.39 11.72
CA ILE A 54 4.50 -2.22 12.88
C ILE A 54 3.67 -1.80 14.12
N CYS A 55 3.59 -0.50 14.45
CA CYS A 55 2.78 -0.04 15.57
C CYS A 55 1.29 -0.40 15.40
N MET A 56 0.75 -0.26 14.18
CA MET A 56 -0.64 -0.63 13.91
C MET A 56 -0.86 -2.15 14.08
N ARG A 57 0.08 -2.97 13.63
CA ARG A 57 0.01 -4.42 13.81
C ARG A 57 0.13 -4.82 15.27
N LEU A 58 1.08 -4.26 16.01
CA LEU A 58 1.21 -4.49 17.45
C LEU A 58 -0.09 -4.15 18.20
N LYS A 59 -0.75 -3.03 17.83
CA LYS A 59 -2.05 -2.69 18.42
C LYS A 59 -3.11 -3.77 18.16
N ARG A 60 -3.10 -4.41 16.98
CA ARG A 60 -3.99 -5.57 16.68
C ARG A 60 -3.66 -6.82 17.51
N MET A 61 -2.42 -6.95 17.95
CA MET A 61 -1.97 -8.00 18.87
C MET A 61 -2.23 -7.65 20.34
N GLY A 62 -2.93 -6.54 20.64
CA GLY A 62 -3.17 -6.05 21.99
C GLY A 62 -1.97 -5.36 22.64
N ILE A 63 -0.91 -5.04 21.86
CA ILE A 63 0.34 -4.47 22.38
C ILE A 63 0.43 -3.00 21.99
N THR A 64 0.47 -2.11 22.98
CA THR A 64 0.70 -0.67 22.76
C THR A 64 2.17 -0.35 22.93
N MET A 65 2.83 0.06 21.84
CA MET A 65 4.24 0.45 21.86
C MET A 65 4.45 1.81 21.19
N ASN A 66 5.20 2.69 21.85
CA ASN A 66 5.50 4.02 21.32
C ASN A 66 6.34 3.92 20.05
N ARG A 67 5.95 4.63 18.99
CA ARG A 67 6.66 4.61 17.69
C ARG A 67 8.14 4.97 17.80
N LYS A 68 8.52 5.91 18.71
CA LYS A 68 9.95 6.24 18.94
C LYS A 68 10.72 5.03 19.47
N LYS A 69 10.09 4.22 20.37
CA LYS A 69 10.69 2.97 20.87
C LYS A 69 10.84 1.97 19.75
N VAL A 70 9.81 1.75 18.92
CA VAL A 70 9.89 0.87 17.75
C VAL A 70 11.02 1.30 16.81
N GLN A 71 11.13 2.59 16.46
CA GLN A 71 12.20 3.10 15.60
C GLN A 71 13.58 2.91 16.20
N ARG A 72 13.75 3.11 17.52
CA ARG A 72 15.00 2.90 18.23
C ARG A 72 15.44 1.44 18.18
N LEU A 73 14.51 0.52 18.48
CA LEU A 73 14.79 -0.91 18.49
C LEU A 73 15.04 -1.45 17.07
N MET A 74 14.29 -1.01 16.07
CA MET A 74 14.58 -1.34 14.67
C MET A 74 16.01 -0.94 14.27
N ARG A 75 16.47 0.27 14.64
CA ARG A 75 17.86 0.68 14.38
C ARG A 75 18.88 -0.15 15.17
N LYS A 76 18.61 -0.39 16.46
CA LYS A 76 19.50 -1.13 17.36
C LYS A 76 19.78 -2.55 16.85
N TYR A 77 18.76 -3.21 16.31
CA TYR A 77 18.84 -4.58 15.82
C TYR A 77 18.86 -4.68 14.28
N ASN A 78 19.22 -3.60 13.58
CA ASN A 78 19.39 -3.53 12.14
C ASN A 78 18.15 -4.02 11.33
N LEU A 79 16.94 -3.86 11.86
CA LEU A 79 15.71 -4.18 11.15
C LEU A 79 15.31 -2.99 10.26
N CYS A 80 15.60 -3.09 8.96
CA CYS A 80 15.32 -2.05 7.99
C CYS A 80 14.07 -2.39 7.17
N CYS A 81 13.24 -1.37 6.90
CA CYS A 81 12.18 -1.50 5.92
C CYS A 81 12.73 -1.08 4.55
N PRO A 82 12.79 -1.98 3.55
CA PRO A 82 13.38 -1.71 2.24
C PRO A 82 12.51 -0.82 1.35
N ILE A 83 11.31 -0.40 1.80
CA ILE A 83 10.40 0.44 1.02
C ILE A 83 11.08 1.76 0.65
N ARG A 84 11.15 2.01 -0.66
CA ARG A 84 11.83 3.14 -1.28
C ARG A 84 11.20 4.48 -0.88
N LYS A 85 12.03 5.47 -0.52
CA LYS A 85 11.59 6.86 -0.41
C LYS A 85 11.21 7.38 -1.81
N ALA A 86 10.04 8.05 -1.92
CA ALA A 86 9.63 8.67 -3.18
C ALA A 86 10.69 9.67 -3.68
N ASN A 87 11.13 9.51 -4.94
CA ASN A 87 12.06 10.45 -5.56
C ASN A 87 11.29 11.72 -5.98
N PRO A 88 11.58 12.90 -5.40
CA PRO A 88 10.87 14.14 -5.71
C PRO A 88 11.03 14.58 -7.17
N TYR A 89 12.15 14.26 -7.83
CA TYR A 89 12.41 14.63 -9.21
C TYR A 89 11.59 13.85 -10.24
N ARG A 90 11.09 12.65 -9.91
CA ARG A 90 10.25 11.84 -10.80
C ARG A 90 8.88 12.49 -11.06
N ARG A 91 8.46 13.42 -10.20
CA ARG A 91 7.21 14.17 -10.31
C ARG A 91 7.27 15.29 -11.33
N MET A 92 8.43 15.94 -11.52
CA MET A 92 8.60 17.08 -12.44
C MET A 92 8.67 16.66 -13.91
N ALA A 93 9.26 15.52 -14.23
CA ALA A 93 9.50 15.08 -15.62
C ALA A 93 8.22 14.67 -16.39
N LYS A 94 7.11 14.37 -15.68
CA LYS A 94 5.82 13.95 -16.30
C LYS A 94 4.87 15.11 -16.66
N ALA A 95 5.15 16.32 -16.20
CA ALA A 95 4.20 17.46 -16.29
C ALA A 95 4.13 18.17 -17.66
N LEU A 96 4.96 17.80 -18.64
CA LEU A 96 5.25 18.64 -19.83
C LEU A 96 4.58 18.25 -21.16
N ARG A 97 3.57 17.36 -21.18
CA ARG A 97 2.90 16.98 -22.46
C ARG A 97 1.38 17.05 -22.35
N THR A 98 0.75 17.88 -23.16
CA THR A 98 -0.70 18.09 -23.28
C THR A 98 -1.29 17.64 -24.60
N SER A 99 -2.47 17.00 -24.60
CA SER A 99 -3.53 17.09 -25.62
C SER A 99 -4.82 16.36 -25.17
N THR A 100 -5.94 16.73 -25.78
CA THR A 100 -7.34 16.64 -25.36
C THR A 100 -8.00 15.27 -25.58
N ILE A 101 -8.67 14.72 -24.54
CA ILE A 101 -9.76 13.71 -24.66
C ILE A 101 -10.59 13.77 -23.36
N ALA A 102 -11.79 13.28 -23.31
CA ALA A 102 -12.82 13.28 -22.27
C ALA A 102 -12.64 14.15 -21.01
N PRO A 103 -13.68 14.85 -20.51
CA PRO A 103 -13.58 15.74 -19.37
C PRO A 103 -13.15 15.02 -18.10
N ASN A 104 -12.27 15.63 -17.31
CA ASN A 104 -11.96 15.18 -15.97
C ASN A 104 -13.08 15.59 -15.01
N TYR A 105 -14.08 14.75 -14.81
CA TYR A 105 -15.18 14.99 -13.90
C TYR A 105 -14.79 14.87 -12.43
N VAL A 106 -13.81 14.03 -12.10
CA VAL A 106 -13.37 13.78 -10.73
C VAL A 106 -12.58 14.95 -10.12
N LYS A 107 -11.89 15.74 -10.95
CA LYS A 107 -11.16 16.96 -10.54
C LYS A 107 -10.31 16.79 -9.27
N ARG A 108 -9.73 15.62 -9.04
CA ARG A 108 -8.95 15.24 -7.85
C ARG A 108 -9.75 15.17 -6.54
N GLN A 109 -11.04 15.32 -6.59
CA GLN A 109 -11.91 15.23 -5.41
C GLN A 109 -12.25 13.76 -5.09
N PHE A 110 -11.23 12.91 -5.04
CA PHE A 110 -11.36 11.45 -4.92
C PHE A 110 -12.17 10.99 -3.69
N ARG A 111 -12.19 11.80 -2.62
CA ARG A 111 -12.89 11.45 -1.37
C ARG A 111 -14.20 12.21 -1.14
N SER A 112 -14.59 13.08 -2.04
CA SER A 112 -15.79 13.91 -1.85
C SER A 112 -17.08 13.20 -2.17
N TYR A 113 -17.01 12.07 -2.92
CA TYR A 113 -18.19 11.41 -3.45
C TYR A 113 -18.70 10.24 -2.60
N GLY A 114 -17.91 9.78 -1.62
CA GLY A 114 -18.23 8.59 -0.82
C GLY A 114 -17.80 7.26 -1.48
N PRO A 115 -18.03 6.12 -0.79
CA PRO A 115 -17.66 4.80 -1.29
C PRO A 115 -18.42 4.41 -2.53
N ARG A 116 -17.80 3.63 -3.43
CA ARG A 116 -18.38 3.09 -4.67
C ARG A 116 -18.87 4.14 -5.68
N LYS A 117 -18.41 5.39 -5.58
CA LYS A 117 -18.80 6.46 -6.53
C LYS A 117 -17.72 6.77 -7.56
N VAL A 118 -16.47 6.75 -7.16
CA VAL A 118 -15.31 6.97 -8.04
C VAL A 118 -14.38 5.78 -7.91
N LEU A 119 -14.24 5.04 -9.00
CA LEU A 119 -13.36 3.89 -9.11
C LEU A 119 -12.21 4.23 -10.04
N LEU A 120 -11.00 4.07 -9.55
CA LEU A 120 -9.77 4.33 -10.30
C LEU A 120 -9.34 3.03 -10.98
N THR A 121 -9.04 3.10 -12.27
CA THR A 121 -8.47 1.96 -13.01
C THR A 121 -7.16 2.35 -13.68
N ASP A 122 -6.22 1.41 -13.69
CA ASP A 122 -4.94 1.58 -14.37
C ASP A 122 -4.28 0.21 -14.58
N ILE A 123 -3.31 0.17 -15.48
CA ILE A 123 -2.52 -1.02 -15.81
C ILE A 123 -1.09 -0.81 -15.34
N THR A 124 -0.54 -1.85 -14.73
CA THR A 124 0.89 -1.91 -14.46
C THR A 124 1.48 -3.20 -15.00
N TYR A 125 2.81 -3.28 -15.04
CA TYR A 125 3.51 -4.51 -15.42
C TYR A 125 4.43 -4.98 -14.30
N LEU A 126 4.57 -6.30 -14.20
CA LEU A 126 5.47 -7.00 -13.33
C LEU A 126 6.48 -7.76 -14.17
N ARG A 127 7.71 -7.85 -13.71
CA ARG A 127 8.75 -8.58 -14.43
C ARG A 127 8.70 -10.05 -14.04
N LEU A 128 8.58 -10.92 -15.05
CA LEU A 128 8.72 -12.36 -14.92
C LEU A 128 9.88 -12.82 -15.82
N LYS A 129 11.07 -13.02 -15.21
CA LYS A 129 12.30 -13.32 -15.97
C LYS A 129 12.57 -12.27 -17.06
N GLN A 130 12.50 -12.65 -18.32
CA GLN A 130 12.69 -11.78 -19.50
C GLN A 130 11.37 -11.24 -20.07
N LYS A 131 10.22 -11.65 -19.51
CA LYS A 131 8.88 -11.25 -19.95
C LYS A 131 8.24 -10.27 -19.00
N HIS A 132 7.11 -9.72 -19.38
CA HIS A 132 6.23 -8.92 -18.53
C HIS A 132 4.89 -9.61 -18.35
N VAL A 133 4.35 -9.53 -17.14
CA VAL A 133 2.97 -9.85 -16.82
C VAL A 133 2.27 -8.53 -16.54
N TYR A 134 1.12 -8.33 -17.14
CA TYR A 134 0.32 -7.12 -16.98
C TYR A 134 -0.76 -7.33 -15.92
N LEU A 135 -0.98 -6.31 -15.13
CA LEU A 135 -1.98 -6.30 -14.07
C LEU A 135 -2.88 -5.09 -14.25
N SER A 136 -4.15 -5.34 -14.54
CA SER A 136 -5.22 -4.34 -14.51
C SER A 136 -5.88 -4.35 -13.14
N VAL A 137 -6.13 -3.18 -12.56
CA VAL A 137 -6.69 -3.04 -11.21
C VAL A 137 -7.79 -2.00 -11.20
N ILE A 138 -8.88 -2.28 -10.49
CA ILE A 138 -9.92 -1.30 -10.15
C ILE A 138 -9.92 -1.10 -8.64
N LYS A 139 -9.75 0.16 -8.22
CA LYS A 139 -9.67 0.58 -6.82
C LYS A 139 -10.72 1.64 -6.50
N ASP A 140 -11.41 1.49 -5.39
CA ASP A 140 -12.28 2.53 -4.85
C ASP A 140 -11.43 3.71 -4.34
N ALA A 141 -11.69 4.88 -4.87
CA ALA A 141 -10.94 6.09 -4.54
C ALA A 141 -11.20 6.58 -3.10
N TYR A 142 -12.33 6.22 -2.51
CA TYR A 142 -12.72 6.62 -1.16
C TYR A 142 -12.17 5.66 -0.10
N THR A 143 -12.45 4.37 -0.24
CA THR A 143 -12.08 3.34 0.74
C THR A 143 -10.68 2.77 0.52
N MET A 144 -10.09 3.03 -0.65
CA MET A 144 -8.82 2.45 -1.11
C MET A 144 -8.87 0.94 -1.35
N GLN A 145 -10.04 0.29 -1.28
CA GLN A 145 -10.17 -1.15 -1.57
C GLN A 145 -9.84 -1.45 -3.02
N ILE A 146 -9.15 -2.55 -3.25
CA ILE A 146 -9.05 -3.17 -4.57
C ILE A 146 -10.30 -4.03 -4.75
N LEU A 147 -11.14 -3.66 -5.73
CA LEU A 147 -12.44 -4.29 -5.97
C LEU A 147 -12.38 -5.37 -7.04
N ALA A 148 -11.53 -5.16 -8.04
CA ALA A 148 -11.30 -6.12 -9.10
C ALA A 148 -9.89 -5.98 -9.66
N TYR A 149 -9.33 -7.08 -10.16
CA TYR A 149 -8.06 -7.11 -10.86
C TYR A 149 -8.00 -8.30 -11.81
N GLN A 150 -7.16 -8.18 -12.83
CA GLN A 150 -6.86 -9.26 -13.76
C GLN A 150 -5.38 -9.22 -14.15
N LEU A 151 -4.80 -10.41 -14.25
CA LEU A 151 -3.45 -10.61 -14.75
C LEU A 151 -3.51 -11.17 -16.18
N SER A 152 -2.55 -10.77 -17.02
CA SER A 152 -2.39 -11.29 -18.37
C SER A 152 -0.93 -11.31 -18.80
N GLU A 153 -0.54 -12.28 -19.61
CA GLU A 153 0.75 -12.27 -20.32
C GLU A 153 0.71 -11.42 -21.60
N SER A 154 -0.49 -11.03 -22.05
CA SER A 154 -0.71 -10.14 -23.20
C SER A 154 -1.24 -8.78 -22.75
N LEU A 155 -0.82 -7.71 -23.45
CA LEU A 155 -1.32 -6.35 -23.25
C LEU A 155 -2.56 -6.06 -24.10
N GLU A 156 -3.28 -7.07 -24.56
CA GLU A 156 -4.52 -6.92 -25.30
C GLU A 156 -5.64 -6.42 -24.40
N ILE A 157 -6.72 -5.90 -24.99
CA ILE A 157 -7.80 -5.24 -24.27
C ILE A 157 -8.61 -6.18 -23.37
N ASP A 158 -8.63 -7.47 -23.69
CA ASP A 158 -9.55 -8.44 -23.08
C ASP A 158 -9.41 -8.55 -21.56
N PHE A 159 -8.19 -8.48 -21.02
CA PHE A 159 -8.00 -8.54 -19.56
C PHE A 159 -8.50 -7.28 -18.86
N VAL A 160 -8.51 -6.13 -19.53
CA VAL A 160 -9.08 -4.88 -19.00
C VAL A 160 -10.63 -4.97 -18.99
N LEU A 161 -11.22 -5.50 -20.06
CA LEU A 161 -12.66 -5.73 -20.12
C LEU A 161 -13.09 -6.75 -19.07
N GLU A 162 -12.31 -7.81 -18.87
CA GLU A 162 -12.58 -8.82 -17.85
C GLU A 162 -12.46 -8.24 -16.42
N THR A 163 -11.58 -7.26 -16.20
CA THR A 163 -11.52 -6.55 -14.92
C THR A 163 -12.83 -5.82 -14.62
N ILE A 164 -13.45 -5.14 -15.61
CA ILE A 164 -14.77 -4.50 -15.45
C ILE A 164 -15.87 -5.54 -15.21
N LYS A 165 -15.87 -6.65 -15.96
CA LYS A 165 -16.85 -7.73 -15.76
C LYS A 165 -16.73 -8.35 -14.38
N SER A 166 -15.50 -8.57 -13.89
CA SER A 166 -15.23 -9.07 -12.55
C SER A 166 -15.72 -8.11 -11.47
N LEU A 167 -15.50 -6.80 -11.65
CA LEU A 167 -16.07 -5.77 -10.78
C LEU A 167 -17.60 -5.90 -10.69
N MET A 168 -18.26 -5.99 -11.82
CA MET A 168 -19.72 -6.05 -11.86
C MET A 168 -20.27 -7.36 -11.28
N ARG A 169 -19.62 -8.50 -11.52
CA ARG A 169 -20.02 -9.79 -10.91
C ARG A 169 -19.98 -9.75 -9.37
N ASN A 170 -18.95 -9.10 -8.82
CA ASN A 170 -18.68 -9.18 -7.37
C ASN A 170 -19.31 -8.03 -6.57
N HIS A 171 -19.57 -6.86 -7.20
CA HIS A 171 -19.93 -5.63 -6.50
C HIS A 171 -21.15 -4.91 -7.07
N LEU A 172 -21.92 -5.53 -7.98
CA LEU A 172 -23.07 -4.91 -8.62
C LEU A 172 -24.07 -4.31 -7.60
N TYR A 173 -24.37 -5.06 -6.55
CA TYR A 173 -25.34 -4.66 -5.52
C TYR A 173 -24.83 -3.55 -4.58
N GLU A 174 -23.53 -3.32 -4.55
CA GLU A 174 -22.92 -2.24 -3.76
C GLU A 174 -22.87 -0.92 -4.54
N MET A 175 -23.11 -0.96 -5.85
CA MET A 175 -23.01 0.19 -6.74
C MET A 175 -24.40 0.83 -6.92
N ASN A 176 -24.61 1.94 -6.24
CA ASN A 176 -25.75 2.81 -6.50
C ASN A 176 -25.57 3.58 -7.82
N ALA A 177 -26.65 4.18 -8.34
CA ALA A 177 -26.62 4.98 -9.57
C ALA A 177 -25.43 5.97 -9.60
N GLU A 178 -24.86 6.17 -10.79
CA GLU A 178 -23.74 7.11 -11.05
C GLU A 178 -22.38 6.71 -10.45
N VAL A 179 -21.80 5.65 -10.98
CA VAL A 179 -20.41 5.27 -10.69
C VAL A 179 -19.50 5.77 -11.82
N TRP A 180 -18.44 6.44 -11.45
CA TRP A 180 -17.41 6.92 -12.38
C TRP A 180 -16.23 5.97 -12.40
N ILE A 181 -15.88 5.47 -13.59
CA ILE A 181 -14.61 4.78 -13.84
C ILE A 181 -13.61 5.84 -14.31
N HIS A 182 -12.62 6.13 -13.49
CA HIS A 182 -11.59 7.13 -13.78
C HIS A 182 -10.28 6.44 -14.19
N SER A 183 -9.78 6.77 -15.37
CA SER A 183 -8.54 6.21 -15.92
C SER A 183 -7.62 7.30 -16.46
N ASP A 184 -6.43 6.92 -16.88
CA ASP A 184 -5.62 7.72 -17.78
C ASP A 184 -6.18 7.65 -19.22
N GLN A 185 -5.46 8.28 -20.17
CA GLN A 185 -5.83 8.29 -21.60
C GLN A 185 -5.13 7.15 -22.38
N GLY A 186 -4.88 6.02 -21.74
CA GLY A 186 -4.31 4.85 -22.39
C GLY A 186 -5.21 4.29 -23.49
N CYS A 187 -4.60 3.64 -24.52
CA CYS A 187 -5.34 3.10 -25.66
C CYS A 187 -6.44 2.11 -25.28
N HIS A 188 -6.26 1.35 -24.20
CA HIS A 188 -7.28 0.44 -23.67
C HIS A 188 -8.54 1.18 -23.24
N TYR A 189 -8.39 2.28 -22.52
CA TYR A 189 -9.51 3.07 -21.95
C TYR A 189 -10.19 3.97 -22.96
N THR A 190 -9.52 4.31 -24.06
CA THR A 190 -10.09 5.09 -25.18
C THR A 190 -10.72 4.20 -26.25
N SER A 191 -10.60 2.88 -26.14
CA SER A 191 -11.13 1.95 -27.13
C SER A 191 -12.66 1.92 -27.13
N VAL A 192 -13.23 1.67 -28.31
CA VAL A 192 -14.69 1.53 -28.49
C VAL A 192 -15.25 0.37 -27.65
N ALA A 193 -14.51 -0.73 -27.54
CA ALA A 193 -14.92 -1.90 -26.76
C ALA A 193 -15.08 -1.57 -25.27
N PHE A 194 -14.11 -0.83 -24.71
CA PHE A 194 -14.16 -0.40 -23.30
C PHE A 194 -15.36 0.55 -23.06
N GLN A 195 -15.54 1.55 -23.92
CA GLN A 195 -16.65 2.51 -23.80
C GLN A 195 -18.00 1.83 -23.93
N ARG A 196 -18.16 0.87 -24.85
CA ARG A 196 -19.39 0.08 -24.98
C ARG A 196 -19.68 -0.70 -23.71
N LEU A 197 -18.68 -1.41 -23.17
CA LEU A 197 -18.83 -2.19 -21.94
C LEU A 197 -19.24 -1.31 -20.75
N LEU A 198 -18.66 -0.12 -20.61
CA LEU A 198 -19.09 0.82 -19.56
C LEU A 198 -20.56 1.24 -19.73
N ASN A 199 -21.00 1.53 -20.97
CA ASN A 199 -22.38 1.89 -21.27
C ASN A 199 -23.34 0.73 -20.97
N ASP A 200 -22.97 -0.51 -21.31
CA ASP A 200 -23.78 -1.70 -21.04
C ASP A 200 -24.04 -1.88 -19.52
N PHE A 201 -23.04 -1.55 -18.72
CA PHE A 201 -23.16 -1.58 -17.24
C PHE A 201 -23.61 -0.25 -16.63
N ARG A 202 -23.98 0.75 -17.43
CA ARG A 202 -24.37 2.11 -16.98
C ARG A 202 -23.32 2.80 -16.12
N LEU A 203 -22.05 2.50 -16.35
CA LEU A 203 -20.91 3.15 -15.72
C LEU A 203 -20.52 4.39 -16.52
N ARG A 204 -20.17 5.47 -15.84
CA ARG A 204 -19.69 6.70 -16.47
C ARG A 204 -18.17 6.70 -16.57
N GLN A 205 -17.65 7.24 -17.67
CA GLN A 205 -16.21 7.40 -17.85
C GLN A 205 -15.76 8.80 -17.46
N SER A 206 -14.65 8.86 -16.72
CA SER A 206 -13.88 10.07 -16.46
C SER A 206 -12.41 9.81 -16.80
N MET A 207 -11.74 10.77 -17.41
CA MET A 207 -10.32 10.60 -17.76
C MET A 207 -9.47 11.69 -17.14
N SER A 208 -8.29 11.30 -16.66
CA SER A 208 -7.26 12.24 -16.24
C SER A 208 -6.78 13.07 -17.43
N ARG A 209 -6.39 14.30 -17.20
CA ARG A 209 -5.77 15.15 -18.24
C ARG A 209 -4.43 14.57 -18.66
N ARG A 210 -4.16 14.57 -19.94
CA ARG A 210 -2.91 14.02 -20.48
C ARG A 210 -1.68 14.67 -19.84
N GLY A 211 -0.75 13.84 -19.38
CA GLY A 211 0.47 14.30 -18.72
C GLY A 211 0.30 14.78 -17.27
N ASN A 212 -0.90 14.73 -16.71
CA ASN A 212 -1.17 15.16 -15.34
C ASN A 212 -1.25 13.96 -14.39
N CYS A 213 -0.09 13.54 -13.85
CA CYS A 213 0.01 12.42 -12.91
C CYS A 213 -0.78 12.63 -11.60
N TRP A 214 -1.14 13.86 -11.25
CA TRP A 214 -1.93 14.14 -10.06
C TRP A 214 -3.37 13.65 -10.17
N ASP A 215 -3.87 13.52 -11.40
CA ASP A 215 -5.24 13.10 -11.64
C ASP A 215 -5.43 11.57 -11.44
N ASN A 216 -4.33 10.78 -11.40
CA ASN A 216 -4.35 9.34 -11.07
C ASN A 216 -3.38 8.98 -9.92
N ALA A 217 -2.97 9.95 -9.12
CA ALA A 217 -1.96 9.78 -8.07
C ALA A 217 -2.26 8.66 -7.05
N PRO A 218 -3.53 8.40 -6.62
CA PRO A 218 -3.80 7.31 -5.71
C PRO A 218 -3.52 5.93 -6.30
N GLN A 219 -3.72 5.74 -7.61
CA GLN A 219 -3.44 4.48 -8.31
C GLN A 219 -1.94 4.29 -8.52
N GLU A 220 -1.23 5.36 -8.95
CA GLU A 220 0.23 5.34 -9.07
C GLU A 220 0.91 5.04 -7.72
N SER A 221 0.40 5.60 -6.64
CA SER A 221 0.89 5.33 -5.27
C SER A 221 0.68 3.87 -4.87
N PHE A 222 -0.48 3.28 -5.18
CA PHE A 222 -0.75 1.87 -4.93
C PHE A 222 0.24 0.98 -5.66
N PHE A 223 0.43 1.16 -6.97
CA PHE A 223 1.37 0.36 -7.75
C PHE A 223 2.82 0.52 -7.30
N GLY A 224 3.21 1.73 -6.90
CA GLY A 224 4.53 1.97 -6.35
C GLY A 224 4.78 1.15 -5.08
N HIS A 225 3.85 1.20 -4.13
CA HIS A 225 3.95 0.42 -2.88
C HIS A 225 3.89 -1.08 -3.12
N MET A 226 2.98 -1.54 -3.99
CA MET A 226 2.88 -2.95 -4.35
C MET A 226 4.19 -3.47 -4.92
N LYS A 227 4.79 -2.77 -5.90
CA LYS A 227 6.06 -3.18 -6.50
C LYS A 227 7.22 -3.19 -5.49
N ASP A 228 7.28 -2.19 -4.62
CA ASP A 228 8.32 -2.13 -3.59
C ASP A 228 8.16 -3.27 -2.56
N GLU A 229 6.92 -3.61 -2.18
CA GLU A 229 6.62 -4.69 -1.23
C GLU A 229 6.79 -6.09 -1.84
N LEU A 230 6.60 -6.23 -3.15
CA LEU A 230 6.81 -7.47 -3.90
C LEU A 230 8.26 -7.69 -4.36
N GLN A 231 9.12 -6.65 -4.32
CA GLN A 231 10.50 -6.72 -4.81
C GLN A 231 11.30 -7.94 -4.32
N PRO A 232 11.19 -8.38 -3.03
CA PRO A 232 11.92 -9.56 -2.55
C PRO A 232 11.52 -10.87 -3.24
N TYR A 233 10.32 -10.93 -3.81
CA TYR A 233 9.76 -12.15 -4.42
C TYR A 233 9.94 -12.22 -5.94
N VAL A 234 10.27 -11.10 -6.61
CA VAL A 234 10.33 -11.05 -8.08
C VAL A 234 11.29 -12.09 -8.67
N ASN A 235 12.40 -12.38 -7.98
CA ASN A 235 13.38 -13.35 -8.45
C ASN A 235 13.00 -14.82 -8.13
N THR A 236 11.93 -15.07 -7.39
CA THR A 236 11.44 -16.41 -7.07
C THR A 236 10.33 -16.88 -8.03
N TRP A 237 9.90 -16.02 -8.94
CA TRP A 237 8.83 -16.35 -9.88
C TRP A 237 9.39 -17.08 -11.10
N ASP A 238 8.93 -18.29 -11.31
CA ASP A 238 9.32 -19.15 -12.43
C ASP A 238 8.31 -19.16 -13.55
N CYS A 239 7.02 -19.04 -13.23
CA CYS A 239 5.92 -19.08 -14.18
C CYS A 239 4.83 -18.03 -13.88
N PHE A 240 3.87 -17.90 -14.78
CA PHE A 240 2.72 -17.00 -14.62
C PHE A 240 1.90 -17.32 -13.36
N GLN A 241 1.77 -18.60 -13.03
CA GLN A 241 1.00 -19.04 -11.87
C GLN A 241 1.62 -18.55 -10.55
N ASP A 242 2.95 -18.52 -10.43
CA ASP A 242 3.64 -17.99 -9.24
C ASP A 242 3.33 -16.50 -9.05
N VAL A 243 3.34 -15.74 -10.16
CA VAL A 243 2.99 -14.30 -10.14
C VAL A 243 1.54 -14.15 -9.71
N LYS A 244 0.63 -14.97 -10.25
CA LYS A 244 -0.79 -14.92 -9.94
C LYS A 244 -1.05 -15.18 -8.46
N GLU A 245 -0.53 -16.27 -7.91
CA GLU A 245 -0.68 -16.62 -6.50
C GLU A 245 -0.13 -15.54 -5.56
N ARG A 246 1.02 -14.96 -5.92
CA ARG A 246 1.61 -13.87 -5.14
C ARG A 246 0.78 -12.58 -5.20
N ILE A 247 0.19 -12.25 -6.35
CA ILE A 247 -0.69 -11.09 -6.48
C ILE A 247 -2.01 -11.32 -5.73
N ASP A 248 -2.59 -12.52 -5.81
CA ASP A 248 -3.81 -12.89 -5.09
C ASP A 248 -3.61 -12.75 -3.55
N ASP A 249 -2.46 -13.26 -3.04
CA ASP A 249 -2.09 -13.08 -1.63
C ASP A 249 -1.84 -11.60 -1.28
N TYR A 250 -1.13 -10.86 -2.14
CA TYR A 250 -0.87 -9.44 -1.90
C TYR A 250 -2.16 -8.61 -1.86
N ILE A 251 -3.09 -8.82 -2.77
CA ILE A 251 -4.38 -8.09 -2.78
C ILE A 251 -5.19 -8.43 -1.53
N THR A 252 -5.19 -9.70 -1.12
CA THR A 252 -5.81 -10.13 0.13
C THR A 252 -5.19 -9.42 1.34
N TYR A 253 -3.87 -9.40 1.43
CA TYR A 253 -3.13 -8.66 2.46
C TYR A 253 -3.44 -7.16 2.40
N TYR A 254 -3.42 -6.56 1.21
CA TYR A 254 -3.67 -5.14 1.03
C TYR A 254 -5.05 -4.72 1.55
N ASN A 255 -6.08 -5.49 1.21
CA ASN A 255 -7.44 -5.18 1.58
C ASN A 255 -7.75 -5.46 3.07
N ASN A 256 -7.14 -6.49 3.67
CA ASN A 256 -7.50 -6.94 5.02
C ASN A 256 -6.50 -6.55 6.10
N ASP A 257 -5.19 -6.52 5.80
CA ASP A 257 -4.14 -6.47 6.80
C ASP A 257 -3.17 -5.28 6.63
N ARG A 258 -3.23 -4.56 5.49
CA ARG A 258 -2.39 -3.40 5.25
C ARG A 258 -3.01 -2.14 5.83
N TYR A 259 -2.74 -1.90 7.09
CA TYR A 259 -3.26 -0.74 7.83
C TYR A 259 -2.67 0.58 7.32
N GLN A 260 -3.53 1.58 7.11
CA GLN A 260 -3.16 2.86 6.49
C GLN A 260 -3.47 4.03 7.42
N THR A 261 -2.51 4.94 7.58
CA THR A 261 -2.68 6.16 8.41
C THR A 261 -3.81 7.04 7.87
N THR A 262 -3.95 7.10 6.54
CA THR A 262 -5.00 7.88 5.85
C THR A 262 -6.40 7.32 6.05
N LEU A 263 -6.50 6.07 6.52
CA LEU A 263 -7.76 5.39 6.87
C LEU A 263 -7.93 5.27 8.40
N GLY A 264 -7.27 6.13 9.17
CA GLY A 264 -7.35 6.09 10.63
C GLY A 264 -6.72 4.84 11.27
N GLY A 265 -5.74 4.23 10.62
CA GLY A 265 -5.09 2.99 11.07
C GLY A 265 -5.88 1.73 10.74
N MET A 266 -6.88 1.82 9.89
CA MET A 266 -7.67 0.70 9.39
C MET A 266 -7.09 0.15 8.07
N SER A 267 -7.40 -1.12 7.79
CA SER A 267 -7.26 -1.66 6.43
C SER A 267 -8.38 -1.14 5.53
N PRO A 268 -8.26 -1.24 4.19
CA PRO A 268 -9.32 -0.83 3.28
C PRO A 268 -10.68 -1.48 3.56
N ASN A 269 -10.72 -2.79 3.88
CA ASN A 269 -11.97 -3.49 4.20
C ASN A 269 -12.54 -3.05 5.55
N GLU A 270 -11.72 -2.87 6.57
CA GLU A 270 -12.16 -2.32 7.87
C GLU A 270 -12.70 -0.91 7.72
N TYR A 271 -12.05 -0.09 6.89
CA TYR A 271 -12.52 1.29 6.66
C TYR A 271 -13.84 1.33 5.91
N TYR A 272 -14.03 0.49 4.88
CA TYR A 272 -15.32 0.35 4.20
C TYR A 272 -16.43 -0.07 5.18
N HIS A 273 -16.18 -1.10 5.98
CA HIS A 273 -17.13 -1.55 7.00
C HIS A 273 -17.48 -0.42 7.99
N TYR A 274 -16.48 0.32 8.45
CA TYR A 274 -16.69 1.47 9.33
C TYR A 274 -17.55 2.56 8.68
N VAL A 275 -17.28 2.90 7.41
CA VAL A 275 -18.04 3.93 6.70
C VAL A 275 -19.51 3.53 6.49
N VAL A 276 -19.77 2.25 6.21
CA VAL A 276 -21.12 1.74 5.95
C VAL A 276 -21.91 1.52 7.25
N THR A 277 -21.27 1.03 8.32
CA THR A 277 -21.97 0.61 9.55
C THR A 277 -21.80 1.58 10.73
N GLY A 278 -20.86 2.52 10.64
CA GLY A 278 -20.47 3.38 11.76
C GLY A 278 -19.64 2.68 12.85
N LYS A 279 -19.38 1.36 12.73
CA LYS A 279 -18.69 0.56 13.74
C LYS A 279 -17.20 0.47 13.45
N LYS A 280 -16.36 0.99 14.34
CA LYS A 280 -14.90 0.84 14.28
C LYS A 280 -14.47 -0.58 14.69
N PRO A 281 -13.35 -1.10 14.14
CA PRO A 281 -12.76 -2.34 14.64
C PRO A 281 -12.47 -2.27 16.14
N SER A 282 -12.75 -3.35 16.88
CA SER A 282 -12.60 -3.41 18.34
C SER A 282 -11.19 -3.00 18.82
N ALA A 283 -10.16 -3.38 18.06
CA ALA A 283 -8.76 -3.01 18.34
C ALA A 283 -8.46 -1.49 18.22
N LEU A 284 -9.38 -0.67 17.71
CA LEU A 284 -9.24 0.79 17.59
C LEU A 284 -10.19 1.55 18.51
N VAL A 285 -11.09 0.84 19.21
CA VAL A 285 -11.98 1.37 20.24
C VAL A 285 -11.22 1.28 21.55
N GLY A 286 -10.61 2.39 21.99
CA GLY A 286 -9.81 2.46 23.21
C GLY A 286 -9.15 3.81 23.33
#